data_15e2220c4fa591712e9267d2037a0b1d
#
_entry.id   15e2220c4fa591712e9267d2037a0b1d
#
_cell.length_a   1.000
_cell.length_b   1.000
_cell.length_c   1.000
_cell.angle_alpha   90.00
_cell.angle_beta   90.00
_cell.angle_gamma   90.00
#
_symmetry.space_group_name_H-M   'P 1'
#
loop_
_entity.id
_entity.type
_entity.pdbx_description
1 polymer ?
#
loop_
_entity_poly.entity_id
_entity_poly.type
_entity_poly.pdbx_seq_one_letter_code
_entity_poly.pdbx_strand_id
1 'polypeptide(L)'
;MAAEVVVERVGNAGEGATDGFFRAVLDGLEDQIAVLNELGVIVFVNHTWRTVAQSNGVAPEFDWTGQNYLDVCRSAIRCGDADASSVADALEDLISGRAETFYHEYPCHTPEAKQWFILRGARTHFSGKVYVVLSHHNITRRKLSEQAAEHSAHHDPLTALANRRGFQTFLAKAWRRARRAISPISVLIIDLD
;
A
#
# COMPACT_ATOMS: atom_id res chain seq x y z
N MET A 1 -19.35 -19.52 33.58
CA MET A 1 -19.96 -20.18 32.41
C MET A 1 -18.98 -20.00 31.27
N ALA A 2 -18.25 -21.06 30.91
CA ALA A 2 -17.32 -21.08 29.79
C ALA A 2 -18.13 -21.26 28.49
N ALA A 3 -17.94 -20.38 27.53
CA ALA A 3 -18.50 -20.54 26.19
C ALA A 3 -17.69 -21.61 25.45
N GLU A 4 -18.30 -22.75 25.23
CA GLU A 4 -17.79 -23.85 24.43
C GLU A 4 -17.88 -23.45 22.93
N VAL A 5 -16.75 -23.17 22.31
CA VAL A 5 -16.69 -22.95 20.85
C VAL A 5 -16.78 -24.31 20.19
N VAL A 6 -17.96 -24.67 19.68
CA VAL A 6 -18.14 -25.83 18.82
C VAL A 6 -17.49 -25.51 17.46
N VAL A 7 -16.31 -26.04 17.23
CA VAL A 7 -15.71 -26.09 15.90
C VAL A 7 -16.38 -27.28 15.18
N GLU A 8 -17.42 -27.03 14.43
CA GLU A 8 -17.92 -28.02 13.46
C GLU A 8 -16.79 -28.28 12.43
N ARG A 9 -16.28 -29.52 12.45
CA ARG A 9 -15.45 -30.02 11.35
C ARG A 9 -16.29 -29.99 10.10
N VAL A 10 -15.97 -29.11 9.16
CA VAL A 10 -16.47 -29.17 7.79
C VAL A 10 -16.06 -30.55 7.24
N GLY A 11 -17.05 -31.43 7.17
CA GLY A 11 -16.85 -32.80 6.70
C GLY A 11 -16.37 -32.78 5.27
N ASN A 12 -15.53 -33.72 4.97
CA ASN A 12 -14.91 -34.16 3.73
C ASN A 12 -15.63 -33.73 2.44
N ALA A 13 -15.65 -32.41 2.17
CA ALA A 13 -16.01 -31.84 0.88
C ALA A 13 -14.83 -32.10 -0.04
N GLY A 14 -15.05 -32.77 -1.17
CA GLY A 14 -14.00 -33.15 -2.09
C GLY A 14 -13.12 -31.94 -2.48
N GLU A 15 -11.87 -32.19 -2.89
CA GLU A 15 -10.85 -31.16 -3.18
C GLU A 15 -11.38 -29.94 -3.94
N GLY A 16 -12.32 -30.10 -4.87
CA GLY A 16 -12.95 -29.00 -5.62
C GLY A 16 -13.87 -28.10 -4.81
N ALA A 17 -14.52 -28.59 -3.76
CA ALA A 17 -15.38 -27.75 -2.90
C ALA A 17 -14.53 -26.91 -1.93
N THR A 18 -13.40 -27.43 -1.48
CA THR A 18 -12.43 -26.71 -0.65
C THR A 18 -11.74 -25.61 -1.45
N ASP A 19 -11.36 -25.87 -2.69
CA ASP A 19 -10.76 -24.86 -3.59
C ASP A 19 -11.75 -23.74 -3.91
N GLY A 20 -13.02 -24.06 -4.19
CA GLY A 20 -14.09 -23.07 -4.37
C GLY A 20 -14.34 -22.21 -3.15
N PHE A 21 -14.29 -22.77 -1.95
CA PHE A 21 -14.45 -22.02 -0.70
C PHE A 21 -13.31 -21.02 -0.50
N PHE A 22 -12.04 -21.44 -0.66
CA PHE A 22 -10.91 -20.52 -0.51
C PHE A 22 -10.92 -19.40 -1.54
N ARG A 23 -11.30 -19.69 -2.79
CA ARG A 23 -11.50 -18.65 -3.80
C ARG A 23 -12.56 -17.65 -3.38
N ALA A 24 -13.72 -18.11 -2.92
CA ALA A 24 -14.80 -17.24 -2.46
C ALA A 24 -14.37 -16.35 -1.29
N VAL A 25 -13.59 -16.89 -0.35
CA VAL A 25 -13.03 -16.10 0.78
C VAL A 25 -12.07 -15.02 0.27
N LEU A 26 -11.14 -15.35 -0.62
CA LEU A 26 -10.19 -14.39 -1.18
C LEU A 26 -10.87 -13.35 -2.07
N ASP A 27 -11.89 -13.74 -2.82
CA ASP A 27 -12.70 -12.83 -3.64
C ASP A 27 -13.57 -11.88 -2.82
N GLY A 28 -13.89 -12.24 -1.56
CA GLY A 28 -14.58 -11.39 -0.60
C GLY A 28 -13.69 -10.34 0.10
N LEU A 29 -12.38 -10.36 -0.11
CA LEU A 29 -11.46 -9.38 0.47
C LEU A 29 -11.41 -8.10 -0.39
N GLU A 30 -11.37 -6.94 0.30
CA GLU A 30 -11.24 -5.64 -0.35
C GLU A 30 -9.83 -5.39 -0.90
N ASP A 31 -8.83 -6.11 -0.40
CA ASP A 31 -7.45 -6.02 -0.86
C ASP A 31 -7.28 -6.70 -2.23
N GLN A 32 -6.43 -6.15 -3.08
CA GLN A 32 -5.99 -6.80 -4.30
C GLN A 32 -4.98 -7.89 -3.93
N ILE A 33 -5.36 -9.16 -4.13
CA ILE A 33 -4.53 -10.31 -3.78
C ILE A 33 -3.96 -10.97 -5.03
N ALA A 34 -2.67 -11.23 -5.03
CA ALA A 34 -2.00 -12.12 -5.98
C ALA A 34 -1.20 -13.17 -5.22
N VAL A 35 -1.17 -14.39 -5.77
CA VAL A 35 -0.31 -15.48 -5.28
C VAL A 35 0.69 -15.83 -6.36
N LEU A 36 1.96 -15.86 -5.99
CA LEU A 36 3.07 -16.19 -6.87
C LEU A 36 3.67 -17.54 -6.47
N ASN A 37 4.21 -18.27 -7.44
CA ASN A 37 5.03 -19.43 -7.18
C ASN A 37 6.50 -19.06 -6.89
N GLU A 38 7.36 -20.07 -6.71
CA GLU A 38 8.79 -19.92 -6.43
C GLU A 38 9.60 -19.26 -7.56
N LEU A 39 9.02 -19.04 -8.73
CA LEU A 39 9.61 -18.33 -9.86
C LEU A 39 9.09 -16.91 -10.02
N GLY A 40 8.23 -16.44 -9.10
CA GLY A 40 7.59 -15.13 -9.20
C GLY A 40 6.44 -15.07 -10.23
N VAL A 41 5.98 -16.24 -10.72
CA VAL A 41 4.88 -16.33 -11.66
C VAL A 41 3.55 -16.31 -10.92
N ILE A 42 2.61 -15.47 -11.36
CA ILE A 42 1.26 -15.36 -10.80
C ILE A 42 0.50 -16.66 -11.07
N VAL A 43 0.04 -17.32 -10.02
CA VAL A 43 -0.79 -18.53 -10.07
C VAL A 43 -2.24 -18.26 -9.70
N PHE A 44 -2.52 -17.14 -9.05
CA PHE A 44 -3.86 -16.72 -8.66
C PHE A 44 -3.92 -15.21 -8.48
N VAL A 45 -5.08 -14.62 -8.84
CA VAL A 45 -5.49 -13.28 -8.43
C VAL A 45 -6.96 -13.30 -8.00
N ASN A 46 -7.31 -12.50 -6.99
CA ASN A 46 -8.70 -12.41 -6.52
C ASN A 46 -9.56 -11.48 -7.40
N HIS A 47 -10.87 -11.43 -7.10
CA HIS A 47 -11.83 -10.59 -7.83
C HIS A 47 -11.45 -9.11 -7.77
N THR A 48 -11.06 -8.59 -6.60
CA THR A 48 -10.67 -7.19 -6.39
C THR A 48 -9.47 -6.80 -7.27
N TRP A 49 -8.48 -7.69 -7.42
CA TRP A 49 -7.36 -7.47 -8.34
C TRP A 49 -7.84 -7.22 -9.77
N ARG A 50 -8.70 -8.12 -10.28
CA ARG A 50 -9.25 -8.01 -11.65
C ARG A 50 -10.05 -6.73 -11.85
N THR A 51 -10.92 -6.40 -10.88
CA THR A 51 -11.79 -5.21 -10.94
C THR A 51 -10.97 -3.92 -10.98
N VAL A 52 -9.95 -3.80 -10.12
CA VAL A 52 -9.08 -2.61 -10.10
C VAL A 52 -8.23 -2.53 -11.37
N ALA A 53 -7.71 -3.65 -11.87
CA ALA A 53 -6.98 -3.67 -13.13
C ALA A 53 -7.84 -3.20 -14.30
N GLN A 54 -9.10 -3.64 -14.37
CA GLN A 54 -10.05 -3.20 -15.40
C GLN A 54 -10.35 -1.69 -15.30
N SER A 55 -10.53 -1.17 -14.10
CA SER A 55 -10.71 0.28 -13.90
C SER A 55 -9.49 1.10 -14.30
N ASN A 56 -8.31 0.48 -14.32
CA ASN A 56 -7.05 1.06 -14.80
C ASN A 56 -6.78 0.76 -16.29
N GLY A 57 -7.78 0.29 -17.03
CA GLY A 57 -7.70 0.11 -18.49
C GLY A 57 -7.18 -1.24 -18.97
N VAL A 58 -7.00 -2.22 -18.08
CA VAL A 58 -6.66 -3.58 -18.49
C VAL A 58 -7.91 -4.27 -19.03
N ALA A 59 -7.77 -4.97 -20.17
CA ALA A 59 -8.88 -5.69 -20.79
C ALA A 59 -9.47 -6.75 -19.83
N PRO A 60 -10.80 -6.92 -19.77
CA PRO A 60 -11.45 -7.89 -18.88
C PRO A 60 -10.99 -9.34 -19.09
N GLU A 61 -10.62 -9.67 -20.34
CA GLU A 61 -10.17 -11.00 -20.76
C GLU A 61 -8.70 -11.27 -20.43
N PHE A 62 -7.98 -10.28 -19.87
CA PHE A 62 -6.55 -10.43 -19.60
C PHE A 62 -6.32 -11.51 -18.55
N ASP A 63 -5.58 -12.54 -18.93
CA ASP A 63 -5.18 -13.61 -18.01
C ASP A 63 -3.90 -13.21 -17.25
N TRP A 64 -4.08 -13.00 -15.96
CA TRP A 64 -2.99 -12.71 -15.04
C TRP A 64 -2.16 -13.94 -14.72
N THR A 65 -2.75 -15.15 -14.85
CA THR A 65 -2.08 -16.42 -14.55
C THR A 65 -0.98 -16.68 -15.57
N GLY A 66 0.19 -17.03 -15.10
CA GLY A 66 1.36 -17.25 -15.97
C GLY A 66 2.21 -16.00 -16.20
N GLN A 67 1.73 -14.79 -15.85
CA GLN A 67 2.55 -13.57 -15.91
C GLN A 67 3.59 -13.58 -14.78
N ASN A 68 4.83 -13.16 -15.08
CA ASN A 68 5.85 -13.01 -14.05
C ASN A 68 5.79 -11.63 -13.42
N TYR A 69 5.56 -11.56 -12.11
CA TYR A 69 5.41 -10.31 -11.38
C TYR A 69 6.72 -9.49 -11.33
N LEU A 70 7.88 -10.16 -11.30
CA LEU A 70 9.19 -9.48 -11.39
C LEU A 70 9.37 -8.77 -12.74
N ASP A 71 8.83 -9.32 -13.84
CA ASP A 71 8.88 -8.65 -15.14
C ASP A 71 7.99 -7.40 -15.18
N VAL A 72 6.88 -7.41 -14.43
CA VAL A 72 6.04 -6.21 -14.24
C VAL A 72 6.85 -5.14 -13.48
N CYS A 73 7.51 -5.51 -12.37
CA CYS A 73 8.39 -4.60 -11.63
C CYS A 73 9.53 -4.05 -12.52
N ARG A 74 10.21 -4.91 -13.27
CA ARG A 74 11.28 -4.50 -14.20
C ARG A 74 10.79 -3.54 -15.28
N SER A 75 9.55 -3.71 -15.74
CA SER A 75 8.94 -2.80 -16.71
C SER A 75 8.64 -1.44 -16.09
N ALA A 76 8.12 -1.40 -14.85
CA ALA A 76 7.87 -0.18 -14.11
C ALA A 76 9.19 0.59 -13.82
N ILE A 77 10.26 -0.10 -13.46
CA ILE A 77 11.61 0.48 -13.29
C ILE A 77 12.06 1.18 -14.58
N ARG A 78 11.89 0.55 -15.74
CA ARG A 78 12.25 1.15 -17.05
C ARG A 78 11.43 2.39 -17.35
N CYS A 79 10.20 2.48 -16.82
CA CYS A 79 9.34 3.66 -16.93
C CYS A 79 9.63 4.74 -15.87
N GLY A 80 10.66 4.55 -15.02
CA GLY A 80 11.09 5.54 -14.03
C GLY A 80 10.39 5.45 -12.68
N ASP A 81 9.71 4.35 -12.39
CA ASP A 81 9.12 4.09 -11.07
C ASP A 81 10.22 3.74 -10.07
N ALA A 82 10.49 4.65 -9.14
CA ALA A 82 11.54 4.49 -8.14
C ALA A 82 11.21 3.41 -7.08
N ASP A 83 9.92 3.19 -6.81
CA ASP A 83 9.46 2.23 -5.81
C ASP A 83 9.56 0.78 -6.32
N ALA A 84 9.42 0.58 -7.64
CA ALA A 84 9.42 -0.75 -8.26
C ALA A 84 10.73 -1.53 -8.06
N SER A 85 11.88 -0.85 -7.93
CA SER A 85 13.17 -1.51 -7.62
C SER A 85 13.15 -2.14 -6.23
N SER A 86 12.71 -1.39 -5.21
CA SER A 86 12.64 -1.87 -3.83
C SER A 86 11.66 -3.03 -3.69
N VAL A 87 10.56 -3.01 -4.46
CA VAL A 87 9.57 -4.09 -4.50
C VAL A 87 10.16 -5.34 -5.16
N ALA A 88 10.90 -5.21 -6.26
CA ALA A 88 11.54 -6.34 -6.94
C ALA A 88 12.57 -7.02 -6.03
N ASP A 89 13.45 -6.24 -5.37
CA ASP A 89 14.46 -6.76 -4.45
C ASP A 89 13.81 -7.49 -3.26
N ALA A 90 12.78 -6.89 -2.66
CA ALA A 90 12.04 -7.50 -1.55
C ALA A 90 11.31 -8.79 -1.97
N LEU A 91 10.78 -8.85 -3.18
CA LEU A 91 10.14 -10.04 -3.72
C LEU A 91 11.16 -11.17 -3.97
N GLU A 92 12.34 -10.86 -4.50
CA GLU A 92 13.44 -11.81 -4.66
C GLU A 92 13.91 -12.35 -3.29
N ASP A 93 13.91 -11.52 -2.24
CA ASP A 93 14.22 -11.93 -0.87
C ASP A 93 13.18 -12.91 -0.32
N LEU A 94 11.88 -12.66 -0.57
CA LEU A 94 10.82 -13.62 -0.19
C LEU A 94 10.95 -14.95 -0.92
N ILE A 95 11.14 -14.91 -2.24
CA ILE A 95 11.26 -16.13 -3.08
C ILE A 95 12.46 -16.97 -2.64
N SER A 96 13.60 -16.33 -2.40
CA SER A 96 14.82 -17.01 -1.98
C SER A 96 14.86 -17.43 -0.51
N GLY A 97 13.89 -16.98 0.31
CA GLY A 97 13.83 -17.27 1.75
C GLY A 97 14.78 -16.43 2.60
N ARG A 98 15.31 -15.33 2.06
CA ARG A 98 16.07 -14.35 2.83
C ARG A 98 15.19 -13.49 3.72
N ALA A 99 13.89 -13.37 3.37
CA ALA A 99 12.86 -12.73 4.18
C ALA A 99 11.59 -13.60 4.20
N GLU A 100 10.78 -13.46 5.26
CA GLU A 100 9.47 -14.12 5.39
C GLU A 100 8.33 -13.16 5.05
N THR A 101 8.54 -11.86 5.25
CA THR A 101 7.55 -10.82 4.96
C THR A 101 8.24 -9.55 4.48
N PHE A 102 7.53 -8.75 3.68
CA PHE A 102 7.90 -7.37 3.43
C PHE A 102 6.70 -6.45 3.43
N TYR A 103 6.98 -5.15 3.50
CA TYR A 103 6.01 -4.09 3.59
C TYR A 103 6.55 -2.84 2.89
N HIS A 104 5.76 -2.26 2.00
CA HIS A 104 6.11 -1.04 1.27
C HIS A 104 4.89 -0.14 1.08
N GLU A 105 4.97 1.12 1.54
CA GLU A 105 3.96 2.15 1.23
C GLU A 105 4.38 2.92 -0.02
N TYR A 106 3.47 3.08 -0.97
CA TYR A 106 3.76 3.78 -2.20
C TYR A 106 2.58 4.63 -2.69
N PRO A 107 2.84 5.77 -3.35
CA PRO A 107 1.82 6.54 -4.04
C PRO A 107 1.48 5.87 -5.38
N CYS A 108 0.20 5.83 -5.70
CA CYS A 108 -0.30 5.38 -7.00
C CYS A 108 -1.35 6.39 -7.48
N HIS A 109 -0.88 7.56 -7.94
CA HIS A 109 -1.74 8.65 -8.33
C HIS A 109 -2.21 8.49 -9.76
N THR A 110 -3.52 8.72 -10.00
CA THR A 110 -4.07 8.91 -11.34
C THR A 110 -4.22 10.40 -11.62
N PRO A 111 -4.46 10.83 -12.88
CA PRO A 111 -4.76 12.23 -13.17
C PRO A 111 -5.94 12.78 -12.38
N GLU A 112 -6.91 11.92 -12.04
CA GLU A 112 -8.17 12.29 -11.38
C GLU A 112 -8.11 12.18 -9.85
N ALA A 113 -7.18 11.34 -9.31
CA ALA A 113 -7.18 11.02 -7.88
C ALA A 113 -5.78 10.76 -7.32
N LYS A 114 -5.55 11.30 -6.11
CA LYS A 114 -4.39 10.92 -5.30
C LYS A 114 -4.72 9.66 -4.53
N GLN A 115 -3.92 8.62 -4.71
CA GLN A 115 -4.10 7.34 -4.03
C GLN A 115 -2.78 6.88 -3.41
N TRP A 116 -2.88 6.13 -2.33
CA TRP A 116 -1.75 5.50 -1.64
C TRP A 116 -2.11 4.06 -1.29
N PHE A 117 -1.14 3.20 -1.47
CA PHE A 117 -1.28 1.78 -1.19
C PHE A 117 -0.17 1.29 -0.27
N ILE A 118 -0.47 0.21 0.44
CA ILE A 118 0.53 -0.63 1.08
C ILE A 118 0.60 -1.92 0.27
N LEU A 119 1.79 -2.26 -0.20
CA LEU A 119 2.09 -3.59 -0.68
C LEU A 119 2.67 -4.40 0.48
N ARG A 120 2.04 -5.53 0.76
CA ARG A 120 2.55 -6.54 1.69
C ARG A 120 2.86 -7.81 0.92
N GLY A 121 3.99 -8.42 1.24
CA GLY A 121 4.35 -9.73 0.75
C GLY A 121 4.61 -10.66 1.91
N ALA A 122 4.15 -11.91 1.79
CA ALA A 122 4.41 -12.95 2.76
C ALA A 122 4.75 -14.26 2.04
N ARG A 123 5.86 -14.87 2.49
CA ARG A 123 6.27 -16.20 2.05
C ARG A 123 5.45 -17.25 2.76
N THR A 124 4.99 -18.25 2.04
CA THR A 124 4.24 -19.38 2.59
C THR A 124 4.63 -20.69 1.92
N HIS A 125 4.26 -21.81 2.53
CA HIS A 125 4.53 -23.13 2.00
C HIS A 125 3.23 -23.92 1.91
N PHE A 126 3.03 -24.57 0.78
CA PHE A 126 1.93 -25.50 0.60
C PHE A 126 2.38 -26.69 -0.25
N SER A 127 2.09 -27.92 0.21
CA SER A 127 2.47 -29.17 -0.47
C SER A 127 3.96 -29.23 -0.85
N GLY A 128 4.85 -28.75 0.03
CA GLY A 128 6.31 -28.76 -0.21
C GLY A 128 6.82 -27.71 -1.19
N LYS A 129 5.95 -26.84 -1.71
CA LYS A 129 6.31 -25.73 -2.60
C LYS A 129 6.24 -24.39 -1.88
N VAL A 130 7.04 -23.44 -2.36
CA VAL A 130 7.04 -22.06 -1.90
C VAL A 130 6.04 -21.25 -2.70
N TYR A 131 5.30 -20.40 -2.00
CA TYR A 131 4.44 -19.39 -2.60
C TYR A 131 4.69 -18.05 -1.93
N VAL A 132 4.44 -16.98 -2.64
CA VAL A 132 4.41 -15.62 -2.10
C VAL A 132 3.02 -15.05 -2.29
N VAL A 133 2.41 -14.63 -1.19
CA VAL A 133 1.12 -13.92 -1.21
C VAL A 133 1.42 -12.44 -1.18
N LEU A 134 0.93 -11.71 -2.19
CA LEU A 134 0.98 -10.25 -2.27
C LEU A 134 -0.40 -9.68 -1.99
N SER A 135 -0.48 -8.61 -1.19
CA SER A 135 -1.70 -7.82 -1.03
C SER A 135 -1.42 -6.33 -1.19
N HIS A 136 -2.23 -5.66 -2.01
CA HIS A 136 -2.25 -4.20 -2.14
C HIS A 136 -3.47 -3.68 -1.37
N HIS A 137 -3.22 -3.00 -0.28
CA HIS A 137 -4.23 -2.39 0.57
C HIS A 137 -4.30 -0.88 0.32
N ASN A 138 -5.49 -0.37 0.00
CA ASN A 138 -5.71 1.06 -0.24
C ASN A 138 -5.73 1.82 1.10
N ILE A 139 -4.76 2.72 1.31
CA ILE A 139 -4.62 3.54 2.51
C ILE A 139 -4.92 5.02 2.28
N THR A 140 -5.53 5.36 1.16
CA THR A 140 -5.82 6.75 0.77
C THR A 140 -6.58 7.49 1.85
N ARG A 141 -7.63 6.87 2.42
CA ARG A 141 -8.44 7.48 3.49
C ARG A 141 -7.60 7.79 4.73
N ARG A 142 -6.71 6.87 5.12
CA ARG A 142 -5.78 7.07 6.24
C ARG A 142 -4.85 8.24 5.97
N LYS A 143 -4.20 8.26 4.80
CA LYS A 143 -3.26 9.33 4.40
C LYS A 143 -3.92 10.70 4.33
N LEU A 144 -5.13 10.79 3.76
CA LEU A 144 -5.87 12.05 3.71
C LEU A 144 -6.27 12.53 5.11
N SER A 145 -6.68 11.62 6.01
CA SER A 145 -6.99 11.97 7.40
C SER A 145 -5.74 12.43 8.17
N GLU A 146 -4.60 11.78 7.98
CA GLU A 146 -3.31 12.18 8.56
C GLU A 146 -2.91 13.58 8.08
N GLN A 147 -3.00 13.86 6.77
CA GLN A 147 -2.70 15.17 6.18
C GLN A 147 -3.65 16.25 6.69
N ALA A 148 -4.95 15.96 6.79
CA ALA A 148 -5.93 16.89 7.32
C ALA A 148 -5.67 17.21 8.81
N ALA A 149 -5.33 16.19 9.61
CA ALA A 149 -4.97 16.38 11.02
C ALA A 149 -3.68 17.20 11.17
N GLU A 150 -2.65 16.94 10.36
CA GLU A 150 -1.41 17.71 10.34
C GLU A 150 -1.65 19.17 9.93
N HIS A 151 -2.48 19.39 8.90
CA HIS A 151 -2.86 20.73 8.47
C HIS A 151 -3.58 21.48 9.61
N SER A 152 -4.57 20.86 10.26
CA SER A 152 -5.33 21.46 11.38
C SER A 152 -4.46 21.71 12.61
N ALA A 153 -3.42 20.91 12.83
CA ALA A 153 -2.46 21.12 13.93
C ALA A 153 -1.61 22.38 13.74
N HIS A 154 -1.48 22.90 12.51
CA HIS A 154 -0.62 24.04 12.17
C HIS A 154 -1.37 25.26 11.62
N HIS A 155 -2.67 25.14 11.29
CA HIS A 155 -3.47 26.21 10.72
C HIS A 155 -4.75 26.44 11.53
N ASP A 156 -5.23 27.67 11.51
CA ASP A 156 -6.52 28.07 12.07
C ASP A 156 -7.64 27.64 11.10
N PRO A 157 -8.68 26.92 11.54
CA PRO A 157 -9.69 26.39 10.64
C PRO A 157 -10.61 27.45 10.03
N LEU A 158 -10.70 28.65 10.62
CA LEU A 158 -11.55 29.73 10.14
C LEU A 158 -10.86 30.58 9.07
N THR A 159 -9.59 30.92 9.32
CA THR A 159 -8.82 31.85 8.48
C THR A 159 -7.84 31.17 7.54
N ALA A 160 -7.60 29.88 7.71
CA ALA A 160 -6.56 29.09 7.04
C ALA A 160 -5.12 29.64 7.25
N LEU A 161 -4.93 30.61 8.12
CA LEU A 161 -3.62 31.13 8.49
C LEU A 161 -2.90 30.17 9.43
N ALA A 162 -1.56 30.26 9.49
CA ALA A 162 -0.81 29.49 10.47
C ALA A 162 -1.28 29.86 11.89
N ASN A 163 -1.68 28.85 12.66
CA ASN A 163 -1.96 29.04 14.08
C ASN A 163 -0.66 29.27 14.86
N ARG A 164 -0.75 29.53 16.18
CA ARG A 164 0.42 29.78 17.03
C ARG A 164 1.51 28.72 16.88
N ARG A 165 1.14 27.45 16.81
CA ARG A 165 2.08 26.33 16.65
C ARG A 165 2.73 26.30 15.26
N GLY A 166 1.95 26.55 14.23
CA GLY A 166 2.42 26.66 12.83
C GLY A 166 3.41 27.82 12.70
N PHE A 167 3.06 29.01 13.25
CA PHE A 167 3.94 30.17 13.26
C PHE A 167 5.27 29.90 13.98
N GLN A 168 5.25 29.29 15.17
CA GLN A 168 6.47 28.96 15.90
C GLN A 168 7.37 28.00 15.12
N THR A 169 6.77 26.98 14.48
CA THR A 169 7.50 26.02 13.64
C THR A 169 8.14 26.71 12.42
N PHE A 170 7.38 27.57 11.75
CA PHE A 170 7.87 28.35 10.61
C PHE A 170 9.01 29.29 11.03
N LEU A 171 8.83 30.06 12.10
CA LEU A 171 9.83 30.99 12.61
C LEU A 171 11.14 30.28 12.99
N ALA A 172 11.05 29.12 13.65
CA ALA A 172 12.23 28.32 13.98
C ALA A 172 12.99 27.82 12.75
N LYS A 173 12.28 27.43 11.68
CA LYS A 173 12.89 27.03 10.38
C LYS A 173 13.53 28.25 9.70
N ALA A 174 12.84 29.39 9.64
CA ALA A 174 13.34 30.63 9.04
C ALA A 174 14.59 31.14 9.79
N TRP A 175 14.56 31.12 11.11
CA TRP A 175 15.71 31.48 11.95
C TRP A 175 16.95 30.64 11.67
N ARG A 176 16.80 29.32 11.63
CA ARG A 176 17.90 28.40 11.30
C ARG A 176 18.46 28.63 9.91
N ARG A 177 17.62 28.94 8.92
CA ARG A 177 18.03 29.25 7.55
C ARG A 177 18.79 30.58 7.49
N ALA A 178 18.27 31.63 8.13
CA ALA A 178 18.90 32.94 8.17
C ALA A 178 20.28 32.91 8.84
N ARG A 179 20.39 32.19 9.97
CA ARG A 179 21.70 32.00 10.64
C ARG A 179 22.72 31.33 9.72
N ARG A 180 22.33 30.32 8.93
CA ARG A 180 23.26 29.67 7.99
C ARG A 180 23.64 30.56 6.82
N ALA A 181 22.68 31.37 6.34
CA ALA A 181 22.88 32.28 5.20
C ALA A 181 23.41 33.67 5.61
N ILE A 182 23.61 33.92 6.91
CA ILE A 182 24.00 35.24 7.47
C ILE A 182 23.09 36.35 6.92
N SER A 183 21.78 36.07 6.87
CA SER A 183 20.77 37.02 6.38
C SER A 183 19.84 37.51 7.49
N PRO A 184 19.36 38.79 7.44
CA PRO A 184 18.44 39.27 8.44
C PRO A 184 17.06 38.67 8.34
N ILE A 185 16.32 38.62 9.45
CA ILE A 185 14.88 38.32 9.52
C ILE A 185 14.18 39.54 10.11
N SER A 186 13.04 39.90 9.53
CA SER A 186 12.12 40.90 10.10
C SER A 186 10.81 40.22 10.50
N VAL A 187 10.25 40.63 11.62
CA VAL A 187 8.94 40.18 12.11
C VAL A 187 8.05 41.43 12.23
N LEU A 188 6.86 41.38 11.65
CA LEU A 188 5.83 42.39 11.77
C LEU A 188 4.66 41.83 12.59
N ILE A 189 4.23 42.55 13.59
CA ILE A 189 3.05 42.24 14.40
C ILE A 189 2.00 43.32 14.10
N ILE A 190 0.81 42.90 13.71
CA ILE A 190 -0.33 43.78 13.43
C ILE A 190 -1.45 43.39 14.40
N ASP A 191 -1.96 44.38 15.12
CA ASP A 191 -3.16 44.26 15.93
C ASP A 191 -4.27 45.08 15.26
N LEU A 192 -5.49 44.55 15.24
CA LEU A 192 -6.68 45.17 14.65
C LEU A 192 -7.67 45.42 15.78
N ASP A 193 -7.89 46.71 16.09
CA ASP A 193 -8.88 47.14 17.06
C ASP A 193 -10.33 47.00 16.55
#